data_5c7dbea3f3d521aaa01b6cd01862054e
#
_entry.id   5c7dbea3f3d521aaa01b6cd01862054e
#
_cell.length_a   1.000
_cell.length_b   1.000
_cell.length_c   1.000
_cell.angle_alpha   90.00
_cell.angle_beta   90.00
_cell.angle_gamma   90.00
#
_symmetry.space_group_name_H-M   'P 1'
#
loop_
_entity.id
_entity.type
_entity.pdbx_description
1 polymer ?
#
loop_
_entity_poly.entity_id
_entity_poly.type
_entity_poly.pdbx_seq_one_letter_code
_entity_poly.pdbx_strand_id
1 'polypeptide(L)'
;NLAGVGVIFYVMLALRAELRQRGAFDAKREPILATLLDLVALGTVADVVKLDDNNRILVHQGLKRIRAGRASAGIAALLQVAGRKPERASTYDLGFAAGPRLNAAGRLDDMALGIECLLTDDPNQALKLAQQLDTLNRERRVIEADMLVSAESKVLSAESEILKSSNSGL
;
A
#
# COMPACT_ATOMS: atom_id res chain seq x y z
N ASN A 1 -11.26 -14.64 -1.54
CA ASN A 1 -10.02 -14.08 -0.95
C ASN A 1 -9.66 -12.71 -1.53
N LEU A 2 -10.64 -11.78 -1.67
CA LEU A 2 -10.38 -10.41 -2.11
C LEU A 2 -9.88 -9.55 -0.94
N ALA A 3 -8.94 -8.63 -1.21
CA ALA A 3 -8.69 -7.50 -0.34
C ALA A 3 -9.92 -6.57 -0.27
N GLY A 4 -10.04 -5.76 0.77
CA GLY A 4 -11.16 -4.82 0.91
C GLY A 4 -11.35 -3.92 -0.32
N VAL A 5 -10.24 -3.44 -0.90
CA VAL A 5 -10.25 -2.63 -2.15
C VAL A 5 -10.85 -3.41 -3.34
N GLY A 6 -10.57 -4.71 -3.43
CA GLY A 6 -11.13 -5.60 -4.46
C GLY A 6 -12.63 -5.80 -4.29
N VAL A 7 -13.09 -5.96 -3.05
CA VAL A 7 -14.54 -6.07 -2.73
C VAL A 7 -15.25 -4.80 -3.17
N ILE A 8 -14.77 -3.63 -2.77
CA ILE A 8 -15.36 -2.33 -3.16
C ILE A 8 -15.36 -2.15 -4.68
N PHE A 9 -14.30 -2.56 -5.36
CA PHE A 9 -14.24 -2.50 -6.81
C PHE A 9 -15.36 -3.31 -7.48
N TYR A 10 -15.63 -4.53 -7.01
CA TYR A 10 -16.75 -5.35 -7.50
C TYR A 10 -18.12 -4.77 -7.15
N VAL A 11 -18.28 -4.18 -5.96
CA VAL A 11 -19.50 -3.43 -5.59
C VAL A 11 -19.74 -2.28 -6.55
N MET A 12 -18.70 -1.50 -6.87
CA MET A 12 -18.81 -0.41 -7.84
C MET A 12 -19.16 -0.90 -9.26
N LEU A 13 -18.62 -2.05 -9.68
CA LEU A 13 -18.99 -2.67 -10.97
C LEU A 13 -20.46 -3.05 -11.01
N ALA A 14 -20.97 -3.69 -9.95
CA ALA A 14 -22.37 -4.07 -9.83
C ALA A 14 -23.29 -2.84 -9.79
N LEU A 15 -22.94 -1.84 -8.97
CA LEU A 15 -23.67 -0.59 -8.86
C LEU A 15 -23.73 0.16 -10.22
N ARG A 16 -22.61 0.23 -10.92
CA ARG A 16 -22.58 0.84 -12.26
C ARG A 16 -23.49 0.09 -13.24
N ALA A 17 -23.50 -1.24 -13.20
CA ALA A 17 -24.35 -2.05 -14.06
C ALA A 17 -25.84 -1.78 -13.78
N GLU A 18 -26.22 -1.72 -12.51
CA GLU A 18 -27.60 -1.43 -12.07
C GLU A 18 -28.02 -0.01 -12.47
N LEU A 19 -27.17 0.99 -12.23
CA LEU A 19 -27.45 2.37 -12.61
C LEU A 19 -27.57 2.56 -14.13
N ARG A 20 -26.79 1.78 -14.92
CA ARG A 20 -26.92 1.76 -16.38
C ARG A 20 -28.28 1.22 -16.80
N GLN A 21 -28.75 0.13 -16.20
CA GLN A 21 -30.07 -0.44 -16.49
C GLN A 21 -31.21 0.53 -16.14
N ARG A 22 -31.03 1.34 -15.09
CA ARG A 22 -32.01 2.37 -14.70
C ARG A 22 -31.92 3.66 -15.53
N GLY A 23 -31.04 3.73 -16.53
CA GLY A 23 -30.88 4.92 -17.36
C GLY A 23 -30.26 6.13 -16.64
N ALA A 24 -29.54 5.89 -15.52
CA ALA A 24 -28.90 6.96 -14.73
C ALA A 24 -27.69 7.60 -15.43
N PHE A 25 -27.14 6.95 -16.44
CA PHE A 25 -25.99 7.45 -17.23
C PHE A 25 -26.42 7.73 -18.67
N ASP A 26 -25.96 8.86 -19.22
CA ASP A 26 -25.82 9.02 -20.65
C ASP A 26 -24.47 8.42 -21.11
N ALA A 27 -24.32 8.17 -22.41
CA ALA A 27 -23.14 7.51 -22.98
C ALA A 27 -21.80 8.24 -22.68
N LYS A 28 -21.81 9.51 -22.22
CA LYS A 28 -20.63 10.32 -21.93
C LYS A 28 -20.31 10.41 -20.43
N ARG A 29 -21.26 10.05 -19.56
CA ARG A 29 -21.16 10.23 -18.11
C ARG A 29 -20.98 8.92 -17.34
N GLU A 30 -20.95 7.80 -18.04
CA GLU A 30 -20.71 6.53 -17.38
C GLU A 30 -19.25 6.43 -16.88
N PRO A 31 -19.03 6.15 -15.55
CA PRO A 31 -17.68 6.11 -15.00
C PRO A 31 -16.88 4.91 -15.52
N ILE A 32 -15.64 5.18 -15.92
CA ILE A 32 -14.71 4.15 -16.39
C ILE A 32 -13.97 3.57 -15.18
N LEU A 33 -14.56 2.58 -14.50
CA LEU A 33 -13.98 1.99 -13.28
C LEU A 33 -12.61 1.34 -13.49
N ALA A 34 -12.25 0.97 -14.72
CA ALA A 34 -10.91 0.47 -15.04
C ALA A 34 -9.80 1.50 -14.73
N THR A 35 -10.14 2.78 -14.58
CA THR A 35 -9.18 3.80 -14.14
C THR A 35 -8.69 3.60 -12.70
N LEU A 36 -9.41 2.85 -11.89
CA LEU A 36 -9.10 2.58 -10.49
C LEU A 36 -8.27 1.29 -10.29
N LEU A 37 -7.96 0.55 -11.35
CA LEU A 37 -7.28 -0.74 -11.23
C LEU A 37 -5.85 -0.65 -10.70
N ASP A 38 -5.19 0.47 -10.83
CA ASP A 38 -3.88 0.72 -10.22
C ASP A 38 -3.98 0.82 -8.68
N LEU A 39 -5.01 1.49 -8.16
CA LEU A 39 -5.33 1.52 -6.72
C LEU A 39 -5.74 0.12 -6.21
N VAL A 40 -6.54 -0.62 -6.99
CA VAL A 40 -6.92 -1.99 -6.66
C VAL A 40 -5.70 -2.90 -6.59
N ALA A 41 -4.77 -2.76 -7.53
CA ALA A 41 -3.52 -3.52 -7.53
C ALA A 41 -2.67 -3.19 -6.30
N LEU A 42 -2.51 -1.89 -5.98
CA LEU A 42 -1.75 -1.45 -4.81
C LEU A 42 -2.34 -2.03 -3.54
N GLY A 43 -3.64 -1.85 -3.28
CA GLY A 43 -4.27 -2.33 -2.07
C GLY A 43 -4.27 -3.87 -1.97
N THR A 44 -4.51 -4.59 -3.08
CA THR A 44 -4.46 -6.05 -3.10
C THR A 44 -3.09 -6.60 -2.71
N VAL A 45 -2.01 -5.98 -3.21
CA VAL A 45 -0.63 -6.41 -2.91
C VAL A 45 -0.21 -5.97 -1.52
N ALA A 46 -0.54 -4.74 -1.10
CA ALA A 46 -0.17 -4.20 0.20
C ALA A 46 -0.86 -4.93 1.37
N ASP A 47 -2.07 -5.47 1.15
CA ASP A 47 -2.84 -6.26 2.13
C ASP A 47 -2.40 -7.73 2.20
N VAL A 48 -1.42 -8.12 1.38
CA VAL A 48 -0.81 -9.46 1.37
C VAL A 48 -1.81 -10.60 1.19
N VAL A 49 -2.90 -10.36 0.49
CA VAL A 49 -3.90 -11.41 0.20
C VAL A 49 -3.36 -12.43 -0.80
N LYS A 50 -3.87 -13.65 -0.74
CA LYS A 50 -3.49 -14.69 -1.69
C LYS A 50 -3.78 -14.25 -3.13
N LEU A 51 -2.78 -14.30 -3.99
CA LEU A 51 -2.92 -14.01 -5.41
C LEU A 51 -3.48 -15.24 -6.16
N ASP A 52 -4.77 -15.52 -5.93
CA ASP A 52 -5.55 -16.45 -6.75
C ASP A 52 -5.79 -15.87 -8.15
N ASP A 53 -6.45 -16.62 -9.03
CA ASP A 53 -6.62 -16.22 -10.43
C ASP A 53 -7.31 -14.86 -10.57
N ASN A 54 -8.31 -14.57 -9.73
CA ASN A 54 -9.02 -13.31 -9.77
C ASN A 54 -8.12 -12.13 -9.32
N ASN A 55 -7.45 -12.27 -8.18
CA ASN A 55 -6.52 -11.25 -7.69
C ASN A 55 -5.36 -11.02 -8.66
N ARG A 56 -4.86 -12.08 -9.31
CA ARG A 56 -3.82 -11.97 -10.36
C ARG A 56 -4.30 -11.13 -11.54
N ILE A 57 -5.55 -11.31 -11.99
CA ILE A 57 -6.14 -10.52 -13.08
C ILE A 57 -6.19 -9.04 -12.68
N LEU A 58 -6.73 -8.73 -11.49
CA LEU A 58 -6.83 -7.36 -10.99
C LEU A 58 -5.45 -6.69 -10.89
N VAL A 59 -4.49 -7.36 -10.24
CA VAL A 59 -3.13 -6.86 -10.05
C VAL A 59 -2.41 -6.69 -11.40
N HIS A 60 -2.55 -7.65 -12.31
CA HIS A 60 -1.96 -7.56 -13.65
C HIS A 60 -2.47 -6.35 -14.43
N GLN A 61 -3.79 -6.11 -14.42
CA GLN A 61 -4.38 -4.97 -15.11
C GLN A 61 -3.97 -3.63 -14.48
N GLY A 62 -3.87 -3.57 -13.16
CA GLY A 62 -3.37 -2.39 -12.47
C GLY A 62 -1.91 -2.09 -12.81
N LEU A 63 -1.02 -3.09 -12.75
CA LEU A 63 0.37 -2.94 -13.16
C LEU A 63 0.52 -2.55 -14.62
N LYS A 64 -0.32 -3.10 -15.52
CA LYS A 64 -0.35 -2.71 -16.93
C LYS A 64 -0.68 -1.22 -17.09
N ARG A 65 -1.60 -0.69 -16.29
CA ARG A 65 -1.92 0.74 -16.29
C ARG A 65 -0.73 1.58 -15.82
N ILE A 66 -0.13 1.20 -14.67
CA ILE A 66 1.01 1.90 -14.09
C ILE A 66 2.15 1.97 -15.10
N ARG A 67 2.50 0.85 -15.71
CA ARG A 67 3.58 0.75 -16.71
C ARG A 67 3.31 1.54 -17.98
N ALA A 68 2.05 1.74 -18.32
CA ALA A 68 1.62 2.55 -19.48
C ALA A 68 1.54 4.06 -19.17
N GLY A 69 2.07 4.52 -18.03
CA GLY A 69 2.03 5.93 -17.63
C GLY A 69 0.62 6.44 -17.29
N ARG A 70 -0.30 5.53 -16.92
CA ARG A 70 -1.69 5.86 -16.58
C ARG A 70 -2.01 5.60 -15.11
N ALA A 71 -0.98 5.61 -14.28
CA ALA A 71 -1.13 5.55 -12.83
C ALA A 71 -1.79 6.83 -12.31
N SER A 72 -2.51 6.74 -11.19
CA SER A 72 -2.90 7.90 -10.40
C SER A 72 -1.67 8.70 -9.96
N ALA A 73 -1.82 10.01 -9.78
CA ALA A 73 -0.71 10.88 -9.38
C ALA A 73 -0.03 10.40 -8.10
N GLY A 74 -0.81 9.96 -7.10
CA GLY A 74 -0.30 9.45 -5.84
C GLY A 74 0.55 8.18 -5.99
N ILE A 75 0.11 7.20 -6.78
CA ILE A 75 0.91 5.97 -7.02
C ILE A 75 2.21 6.31 -7.75
N ALA A 76 2.16 7.18 -8.77
CA ALA A 76 3.35 7.61 -9.49
C ALA A 76 4.34 8.30 -8.56
N ALA A 77 3.86 9.21 -7.69
CA ALA A 77 4.67 9.91 -6.71
C ALA A 77 5.29 8.96 -5.67
N LEU A 78 4.53 8.01 -5.13
CA LEU A 78 5.02 7.01 -4.17
C LEU A 78 6.14 6.14 -4.77
N LEU A 79 6.00 5.73 -6.03
CA LEU A 79 7.04 4.99 -6.73
C LEU A 79 8.27 5.88 -6.96
N GLN A 80 8.08 7.14 -7.36
CA GLN A 80 9.16 8.08 -7.60
C GLN A 80 9.99 8.34 -6.34
N VAL A 81 9.38 8.65 -5.19
CA VAL A 81 10.12 8.89 -3.93
C VAL A 81 10.79 7.62 -3.40
N ALA A 82 10.30 6.46 -3.79
CA ALA A 82 10.95 5.17 -3.54
C ALA A 82 12.10 4.85 -4.50
N GLY A 83 12.41 5.72 -5.45
CA GLY A 83 13.44 5.50 -6.49
C GLY A 83 13.03 4.42 -7.51
N ARG A 84 11.73 4.17 -7.68
CA ARG A 84 11.19 3.17 -8.61
C ARG A 84 10.67 3.85 -9.87
N LYS A 85 10.88 3.20 -11.02
CA LYS A 85 10.38 3.68 -12.31
C LYS A 85 9.00 3.07 -12.59
N PRO A 86 7.93 3.87 -12.75
CA PRO A 86 6.59 3.36 -13.00
C PRO A 86 6.52 2.41 -14.21
N GLU A 87 7.30 2.65 -15.26
CA GLU A 87 7.31 1.84 -16.48
C GLU A 87 7.80 0.39 -16.25
N ARG A 88 8.49 0.16 -15.13
CA ARG A 88 9.02 -1.15 -14.71
C ARG A 88 8.41 -1.64 -13.41
N ALA A 89 7.34 -1.01 -12.94
CA ALA A 89 6.70 -1.36 -11.67
C ALA A 89 6.31 -2.84 -11.63
N SER A 90 6.52 -3.45 -10.49
CA SER A 90 6.22 -4.84 -10.18
C SER A 90 5.35 -4.95 -8.93
N THR A 91 4.87 -6.14 -8.62
CA THR A 91 4.20 -6.40 -7.34
C THR A 91 5.12 -6.12 -6.16
N TYR A 92 6.41 -6.37 -6.29
CA TYR A 92 7.41 -6.05 -5.28
C TYR A 92 7.43 -4.54 -4.97
N ASP A 93 7.39 -3.68 -6.00
CA ASP A 93 7.39 -2.24 -5.82
C ASP A 93 6.10 -1.73 -5.15
N LEU A 94 4.96 -2.35 -5.44
CA LEU A 94 3.70 -2.04 -4.75
C LEU A 94 3.73 -2.48 -3.28
N GLY A 95 4.18 -3.70 -2.99
CA GLY A 95 4.17 -4.28 -1.65
C GLY A 95 5.29 -3.77 -0.74
N PHE A 96 6.49 -3.53 -1.27
CA PHE A 96 7.67 -3.21 -0.48
C PHE A 96 8.22 -1.80 -0.68
N ALA A 97 7.70 -1.05 -1.65
CA ALA A 97 8.07 0.34 -1.83
C ALA A 97 6.88 1.29 -1.54
N ALA A 98 5.76 1.17 -2.24
CA ALA A 98 4.60 2.05 -2.05
C ALA A 98 3.83 1.73 -0.75
N GLY A 99 3.48 0.45 -0.51
CA GLY A 99 2.69 0.01 0.64
C GLY A 99 3.26 0.45 2.00
N PRO A 100 4.55 0.24 2.31
CA PRO A 100 5.14 0.64 3.58
C PRO A 100 5.06 2.13 3.87
N ARG A 101 5.11 2.99 2.84
CA ARG A 101 4.97 4.44 2.97
C ARG A 101 3.56 4.84 3.38
N LEU A 102 2.55 4.24 2.75
CA LEU A 102 1.15 4.45 3.13
C LEU A 102 0.87 3.93 4.55
N ASN A 103 1.38 2.74 4.88
CA ASN A 103 1.19 2.15 6.21
C ASN A 103 1.89 2.94 7.32
N ALA A 104 2.95 3.69 7.02
CA ALA A 104 3.65 4.50 8.00
C ALA A 104 2.78 5.63 8.54
N ALA A 105 1.94 6.26 7.71
CA ALA A 105 0.99 7.27 8.14
C ALA A 105 0.05 6.75 9.25
N GLY A 106 -0.55 5.58 9.05
CA GLY A 106 -1.49 5.00 10.02
C GLY A 106 -0.87 4.50 11.33
N ARG A 107 0.46 4.45 11.43
CA ARG A 107 1.17 4.00 12.64
C ARG A 107 1.77 5.14 13.46
N LEU A 108 2.16 6.23 12.82
CA LEU A 108 2.91 7.33 13.45
C LEU A 108 2.12 8.64 13.47
N ASP A 109 1.13 8.78 12.58
CA ASP A 109 0.37 10.01 12.36
C ASP A 109 -1.05 9.68 11.88
N ASP A 110 -1.67 10.53 11.08
CA ASP A 110 -3.02 10.36 10.55
C ASP A 110 -3.00 9.67 9.16
N MET A 111 -3.84 8.64 8.99
CA MET A 111 -4.09 8.00 7.69
C MET A 111 -4.58 8.97 6.62
N ALA A 112 -5.10 10.14 7.00
CA ALA A 112 -5.57 11.16 6.07
C ALA A 112 -4.49 11.53 5.05
N LEU A 113 -3.22 11.64 5.47
CA LEU A 113 -2.10 11.95 4.57
C LEU A 113 -1.97 10.93 3.42
N GLY A 114 -2.10 9.64 3.74
CA GLY A 114 -2.06 8.57 2.73
C GLY A 114 -3.26 8.61 1.79
N ILE A 115 -4.45 8.88 2.33
CA ILE A 115 -5.69 9.01 1.57
C ILE A 115 -5.60 10.21 0.62
N GLU A 116 -5.18 11.37 1.11
CA GLU A 116 -5.01 12.58 0.29
C GLU A 116 -4.00 12.37 -0.84
N CYS A 117 -2.89 11.69 -0.56
CA CYS A 117 -1.89 11.34 -1.57
C CYS A 117 -2.50 10.50 -2.71
N LEU A 118 -3.39 9.56 -2.40
CA LEU A 118 -4.02 8.70 -3.40
C LEU A 118 -5.21 9.35 -4.11
N LEU A 119 -5.86 10.35 -3.49
CA LEU A 119 -7.05 11.02 -4.04
C LEU A 119 -6.72 12.24 -4.91
N THR A 120 -5.55 12.86 -4.71
CA THR A 120 -5.21 14.06 -5.50
C THR A 120 -4.91 13.72 -6.95
N ASP A 121 -5.41 14.56 -7.87
CA ASP A 121 -5.08 14.51 -9.29
C ASP A 121 -3.91 15.45 -9.66
N ASP A 122 -3.46 16.31 -8.73
CA ASP A 122 -2.32 17.21 -8.94
C ASP A 122 -0.99 16.47 -8.65
N PRO A 123 -0.12 16.29 -9.67
CA PRO A 123 1.17 15.62 -9.50
C PRO A 123 2.11 16.31 -8.52
N ASN A 124 2.06 17.65 -8.39
CA ASN A 124 2.91 18.39 -7.47
C ASN A 124 2.46 18.19 -6.02
N GLN A 125 1.14 18.19 -5.79
CA GLN A 125 0.60 17.88 -4.47
C GLN A 125 0.87 16.42 -4.10
N ALA A 126 0.64 15.49 -5.01
CA ALA A 126 0.95 14.07 -4.81
C ALA A 126 2.42 13.85 -4.42
N LEU A 127 3.35 14.55 -5.09
CA LEU A 127 4.77 14.42 -4.78
C LEU A 127 5.11 14.94 -3.38
N LYS A 128 4.54 16.09 -2.98
CA LYS A 128 4.74 16.63 -1.61
C LYS A 128 4.23 15.64 -0.54
N LEU A 129 3.03 15.11 -0.73
CA LEU A 129 2.43 14.13 0.20
C LEU A 129 3.23 12.83 0.24
N ALA A 130 3.69 12.33 -0.91
CA ALA A 130 4.55 11.15 -0.99
C ALA A 130 5.91 11.35 -0.30
N GLN A 131 6.49 12.54 -0.34
CA GLN A 131 7.72 12.88 0.38
C GLN A 131 7.50 12.86 1.90
N GLN A 132 6.38 13.37 2.39
CA GLN A 132 6.03 13.30 3.81
C GLN A 132 5.85 11.84 4.25
N LEU A 133 5.13 11.03 3.46
CA LEU A 133 4.98 9.59 3.71
C LEU A 133 6.32 8.84 3.70
N ASP A 134 7.27 9.23 2.84
CA ASP A 134 8.62 8.65 2.84
C ASP A 134 9.40 9.01 4.11
N THR A 135 9.26 10.24 4.61
CA THR A 135 9.86 10.67 5.89
C THR A 135 9.31 9.82 7.04
N LEU A 136 7.98 9.72 7.19
CA LEU A 136 7.35 8.89 8.21
C LEU A 136 7.78 7.42 8.12
N ASN A 137 7.92 6.88 6.91
CA ASN A 137 8.39 5.51 6.72
C ASN A 137 9.85 5.32 7.15
N ARG A 138 10.72 6.33 6.98
CA ARG A 138 12.10 6.28 7.50
C ARG A 138 12.14 6.35 9.02
N GLU A 139 11.37 7.25 9.62
CA GLU A 139 11.24 7.35 11.08
C GLU A 139 10.76 6.05 11.70
N ARG A 140 9.72 5.45 11.14
CA ARG A 140 9.24 4.14 11.56
C ARG A 140 10.31 3.07 11.53
N ARG A 141 11.15 3.04 10.48
CA ARG A 141 12.24 2.06 10.37
C ARG A 141 13.31 2.24 11.44
N VAL A 142 13.61 3.47 11.82
CA VAL A 142 14.54 3.76 12.93
C VAL A 142 13.96 3.23 14.24
N ILE A 143 12.72 3.56 14.54
CA ILE A 143 12.04 3.08 15.74
C ILE A 143 12.01 1.53 15.80
N GLU A 144 11.69 0.87 14.69
CA GLU A 144 11.67 -0.60 14.61
C GLU A 144 13.06 -1.20 14.84
N ALA A 145 14.12 -0.58 14.30
CA ALA A 145 15.49 -1.03 14.52
C ALA A 145 15.91 -0.89 15.99
N ASP A 146 15.61 0.23 16.64
CA ASP A 146 15.88 0.48 18.04
C ASP A 146 15.12 -0.51 18.96
N MET A 147 13.85 -0.79 18.62
CA MET A 147 13.05 -1.77 19.33
C MET A 147 13.63 -3.17 19.22
N LEU A 148 14.14 -3.56 18.06
CA LEU A 148 14.77 -4.88 17.84
C LEU A 148 16.02 -5.02 18.70
N VAL A 149 16.93 -4.04 18.66
CA VAL A 149 18.15 -4.03 19.49
C VAL A 149 17.81 -4.12 20.98
N SER A 150 16.79 -3.35 21.43
CA SER A 150 16.34 -3.40 22.82
C SER A 150 15.76 -4.78 23.21
N ALA A 151 15.01 -5.42 22.31
CA ALA A 151 14.45 -6.74 22.54
C ALA A 151 15.55 -7.81 22.62
N GLU A 152 16.52 -7.79 21.70
CA GLU A 152 17.67 -8.70 21.71
C GLU A 152 18.49 -8.59 22.99
N SER A 153 18.76 -7.36 23.46
CA SER A 153 19.51 -7.13 24.71
C SER A 153 18.77 -7.68 25.93
N LYS A 154 17.44 -7.56 25.97
CA LYS A 154 16.62 -8.11 27.07
C LYS A 154 16.62 -9.65 27.07
N VAL A 155 16.54 -10.27 25.90
CA VAL A 155 16.60 -11.74 25.78
C VAL A 155 17.95 -12.25 26.26
N LEU A 156 19.07 -11.66 25.80
CA LEU A 156 20.42 -12.03 26.23
C LEU A 156 20.64 -11.85 27.73
N SER A 157 20.09 -10.79 28.32
CA SER A 157 20.14 -10.54 29.77
C SER A 157 19.39 -11.63 30.54
N ALA A 158 18.17 -11.97 30.11
CA ALA A 158 17.37 -13.01 30.72
C ALA A 158 18.05 -14.41 30.64
N GLU A 159 18.64 -14.75 29.49
CA GLU A 159 19.41 -15.98 29.33
C GLU A 159 20.61 -16.06 30.29
N SER A 160 21.33 -14.93 30.45
CA SER A 160 22.48 -14.86 31.36
C SER A 160 22.07 -15.00 32.82
N GLU A 161 20.91 -14.52 33.23
CA GLU A 161 20.36 -14.68 34.57
C GLU A 161 19.95 -16.14 34.86
N ILE A 162 19.30 -16.79 33.88
CA ILE A 162 18.91 -18.19 33.96
C ILE A 162 20.15 -19.08 34.12
N LEU A 163 21.20 -18.86 33.35
CA LEU A 163 22.44 -19.60 33.42
C LEU A 163 23.15 -19.41 34.77
N LYS A 164 23.15 -18.21 35.35
CA LYS A 164 23.69 -17.90 36.66
C LYS A 164 22.91 -18.62 37.79
N SER A 165 21.58 -18.61 37.72
CA SER A 165 20.72 -19.28 38.69
C SER A 165 20.86 -20.80 38.64
N SER A 166 21.05 -21.36 37.45
CA SER A 166 21.29 -22.80 37.26
C SER A 166 22.65 -23.29 37.81
N ASN A 167 23.68 -22.42 37.78
CA ASN A 167 25.02 -22.75 38.31
C ASN A 167 25.19 -22.49 39.83
N SER A 168 24.26 -21.76 40.46
CA SER A 168 24.30 -21.48 41.90
C SER A 168 23.54 -22.50 42.76
N GLY A 169 22.99 -23.55 42.16
CA GLY A 169 22.21 -24.60 42.80
C GLY A 169 22.95 -25.95 42.94
N LEU A 170 24.27 -25.97 42.74
CA LEU A 170 25.18 -27.07 43.04
C LEU A 170 26.13 -26.67 44.18
#